data_26f4e5bac48c72c167778448845d8251
#
_entry.id   26f4e5bac48c72c167778448845d8251
#
_cell.length_a   1.000
_cell.length_b   1.000
_cell.length_c   1.000
_cell.angle_alpha   90.00
_cell.angle_beta   90.00
_cell.angle_gamma   90.00
#
_symmetry.space_group_name_H-M   'P 1'
#
loop_
_entity.id
_entity.type
_entity.pdbx_description
1 polymer ?
#
loop_
_entity_poly.entity_id
_entity_poly.type
_entity_poly.pdbx_seq_one_letter_code
_entity_poly.pdbx_strand_id
1 'polypeptide(L)'
;MNHLSSLIRLVFLPIVLVACNSTAEKPQENKSQGDKPKELQKSKKDTLERSYFEEQLADSLLLEKTKKEALLEVVKRFKGEDLDFSYVIEDSDTSYLAVTVQIKKYFEDEAYYAIIYTNMYGWEHIDIYKLGNQSIEHKVAGKHYHFPTDTIFDVNGDGTKDFLVKSYPLSSCCRANIYDIYLSPAAKKEVVTSYIDLVNPTFYPQEKLIRGVEYGHPGWTGLYKYRWRGEHLDTLEYIYPDPTTKGRTFIKMHTSSDFFLKRNNIRKGTRLPSLPEEYKTVEDLDWFLLYGEGTFDTNF
;
A
#
# COMPACT_ATOMS: atom_id res chain seq x y z
N MET A 1 -44.31 -7.54 -8.18
CA MET A 1 -44.71 -6.87 -6.95
C MET A 1 -43.81 -7.46 -5.83
N ASN A 2 -42.86 -6.73 -5.39
CA ASN A 2 -42.39 -6.49 -4.03
C ASN A 2 -41.00 -5.85 -4.08
N HIS A 3 -41.00 -4.55 -3.80
CA HIS A 3 -39.83 -3.74 -3.55
C HIS A 3 -39.18 -4.15 -2.21
N LEU A 4 -37.86 -4.32 -2.15
CA LEU A 4 -37.11 -4.22 -0.90
C LEU A 4 -36.00 -3.17 -1.08
N SER A 5 -36.26 -2.03 -0.46
CA SER A 5 -35.33 -0.92 -0.30
C SER A 5 -34.27 -1.30 0.75
N SER A 6 -33.00 -1.26 0.35
CA SER A 6 -31.87 -1.43 1.27
C SER A 6 -31.46 -0.09 1.87
N LEU A 7 -31.68 0.06 3.18
CA LEU A 7 -31.27 1.20 3.99
C LEU A 7 -29.75 1.14 4.25
N ILE A 8 -29.02 2.10 3.75
CA ILE A 8 -27.62 2.35 4.13
C ILE A 8 -27.64 3.01 5.53
N ARG A 9 -27.15 2.29 6.53
CA ARG A 9 -26.89 2.85 7.86
C ARG A 9 -25.48 3.45 7.88
N LEU A 10 -25.38 4.77 7.87
CA LEU A 10 -24.17 5.49 8.24
C LEU A 10 -23.95 5.29 9.76
N VAL A 11 -22.84 4.65 10.11
CA VAL A 11 -22.37 4.57 11.50
C VAL A 11 -21.41 5.75 11.74
N PHE A 12 -21.88 6.74 12.48
CA PHE A 12 -21.05 7.80 13.03
C PHE A 12 -20.30 7.26 14.26
N LEU A 13 -18.97 7.23 14.19
CA LEU A 13 -18.11 6.96 15.34
C LEU A 13 -17.80 8.29 16.06
N PRO A 14 -18.07 8.43 17.36
CA PRO A 14 -17.69 9.62 18.09
C PRO A 14 -16.19 9.59 18.44
N ILE A 15 -15.47 10.64 18.05
CA ILE A 15 -14.10 10.88 18.49
C ILE A 15 -14.14 11.37 19.93
N VAL A 16 -13.64 10.57 20.85
CA VAL A 16 -13.46 10.97 22.25
C VAL A 16 -12.11 11.68 22.38
N LEU A 17 -12.15 12.99 22.57
CA LEU A 17 -10.99 13.80 22.96
C LEU A 17 -10.75 13.63 24.46
N VAL A 18 -9.66 12.98 24.83
CA VAL A 18 -9.17 12.95 26.21
C VAL A 18 -8.39 14.23 26.48
N ALA A 19 -8.93 15.11 27.32
CA ALA A 19 -8.26 16.29 27.81
C ALA A 19 -7.43 15.93 29.06
N CYS A 20 -6.13 16.11 28.99
CA CYS A 20 -5.26 16.07 30.17
C CYS A 20 -5.44 17.34 30.99
N ASN A 21 -5.95 17.22 32.21
CA ASN A 21 -5.95 18.28 33.22
C ASN A 21 -4.61 18.29 33.94
N SER A 22 -3.83 19.34 33.80
CA SER A 22 -2.76 19.71 34.72
C SER A 22 -3.21 20.94 35.53
N THR A 23 -3.08 20.81 36.84
CA THR A 23 -3.48 21.76 37.85
C THR A 23 -2.72 23.09 37.77
N ALA A 24 -3.50 24.15 37.85
CA ALA A 24 -3.09 25.54 37.73
C ALA A 24 -2.60 26.13 39.03
N GLU A 25 -1.57 26.93 38.96
CA GLU A 25 -1.32 28.04 39.88
C GLU A 25 -2.00 29.32 39.37
N LYS A 26 -2.55 30.08 40.29
CA LYS A 26 -3.32 31.31 40.06
C LYS A 26 -2.46 32.54 39.92
N PRO A 27 -3.00 33.60 39.39
CA PRO A 27 -2.38 34.53 38.50
C PRO A 27 -2.34 35.95 38.99
N GLN A 28 -1.61 36.77 38.24
CA GLN A 28 -1.75 38.23 38.31
C GLN A 28 -2.59 38.74 37.13
N GLU A 29 -3.55 39.60 37.49
CA GLU A 29 -4.32 40.42 36.56
C GLU A 29 -3.43 41.35 35.76
N ASN A 30 -3.58 41.32 34.44
CA ASN A 30 -3.20 42.45 33.61
C ASN A 30 -4.27 42.70 32.54
N LYS A 31 -4.65 43.96 32.42
CA LYS A 31 -5.76 44.49 31.67
C LYS A 31 -5.55 44.44 30.16
N SER A 32 -6.66 44.16 29.48
CA SER A 32 -7.07 44.68 28.17
C SER A 32 -6.10 44.55 27.00
N GLN A 33 -6.38 43.54 26.15
CA GLN A 33 -6.24 43.73 24.71
C GLN A 33 -7.43 43.06 24.02
N GLY A 34 -8.03 43.82 23.10
CA GLY A 34 -9.35 43.60 22.53
C GLY A 34 -9.53 42.28 21.81
N ASP A 35 -10.68 41.72 22.02
CA ASP A 35 -11.23 40.60 21.26
C ASP A 35 -11.25 40.90 19.76
N LYS A 36 -10.35 40.27 18.99
CA LYS A 36 -10.49 40.22 17.55
C LYS A 36 -11.62 39.24 17.21
N PRO A 37 -12.53 39.62 16.32
CA PRO A 37 -13.75 38.85 16.08
C PRO A 37 -13.47 37.45 15.57
N LYS A 38 -14.18 36.45 16.10
CA LYS A 38 -14.20 35.03 15.64
C LYS A 38 -14.52 34.88 14.14
N GLU A 39 -15.13 35.86 13.53
CA GLU A 39 -15.44 35.95 12.10
C GLU A 39 -14.19 35.97 11.19
N LEU A 40 -13.09 36.62 11.63
CA LEU A 40 -11.87 36.72 10.83
C LEU A 40 -11.10 35.37 10.75
N GLN A 41 -11.21 34.54 11.79
CA GLN A 41 -10.60 33.20 11.80
C GLN A 41 -11.40 32.22 10.96
N LYS A 42 -12.72 32.31 10.96
CA LYS A 42 -13.60 31.50 10.13
C LYS A 42 -13.39 31.80 8.64
N SER A 43 -13.35 33.06 8.26
CA SER A 43 -13.10 33.51 6.88
C SER A 43 -11.75 33.05 6.33
N LYS A 44 -10.67 33.05 7.13
CA LYS A 44 -9.35 32.54 6.71
C LYS A 44 -9.35 31.03 6.52
N LYS A 45 -10.04 30.27 7.37
CA LYS A 45 -10.15 28.83 7.26
C LYS A 45 -10.95 28.43 6.01
N ASP A 46 -12.08 29.07 5.78
CA ASP A 46 -12.93 28.83 4.59
C ASP A 46 -12.18 29.16 3.29
N THR A 47 -11.34 30.20 3.29
CA THR A 47 -10.51 30.58 2.14
C THR A 47 -9.40 29.56 1.88
N LEU A 48 -8.74 29.04 2.93
CA LEU A 48 -7.70 28.02 2.81
C LEU A 48 -8.26 26.67 2.33
N GLU A 49 -9.42 26.26 2.86
CA GLU A 49 -10.10 25.02 2.42
C GLU A 49 -10.54 25.12 0.95
N ARG A 50 -11.02 26.29 0.53
CA ARG A 50 -11.41 26.53 -0.86
C ARG A 50 -10.21 26.51 -1.79
N SER A 51 -9.11 27.16 -1.44
CA SER A 51 -7.86 27.16 -2.20
C SER A 51 -7.30 25.76 -2.35
N TYR A 52 -7.29 24.96 -1.29
CA TYR A 52 -6.84 23.58 -1.32
C TYR A 52 -7.71 22.68 -2.24
N PHE A 53 -9.02 22.87 -2.20
CA PHE A 53 -9.93 22.12 -3.08
C PHE A 53 -9.74 22.51 -4.55
N GLU A 54 -9.56 23.79 -4.85
CA GLU A 54 -9.31 24.28 -6.22
C GLU A 54 -7.99 23.74 -6.77
N GLU A 55 -6.94 23.66 -5.93
CA GLU A 55 -5.64 23.06 -6.28
C GLU A 55 -5.78 21.55 -6.56
N GLN A 56 -6.43 20.78 -5.70
CA GLN A 56 -6.67 19.35 -5.93
C GLN A 56 -7.49 19.09 -7.22
N LEU A 57 -8.45 19.94 -7.51
CA LEU A 57 -9.22 19.82 -8.74
C LEU A 57 -8.36 20.09 -9.97
N ALA A 58 -7.50 21.11 -9.93
CA ALA A 58 -6.58 21.44 -11.01
C ALA A 58 -5.59 20.28 -11.26
N ASP A 59 -5.02 19.69 -10.21
CA ASP A 59 -4.15 18.53 -10.28
C ASP A 59 -4.84 17.33 -10.91
N SER A 60 -6.07 17.06 -10.50
CA SER A 60 -6.87 15.96 -11.06
C SER A 60 -7.15 16.16 -12.56
N LEU A 61 -7.49 17.37 -12.96
CA LEU A 61 -7.72 17.71 -14.37
C LEU A 61 -6.45 17.62 -15.21
N LEU A 62 -5.31 18.06 -14.66
CA LEU A 62 -4.01 17.95 -15.29
C LEU A 62 -3.61 16.49 -15.49
N LEU A 63 -3.78 15.64 -14.46
CA LEU A 63 -3.52 14.21 -14.55
C LEU A 63 -4.37 13.55 -15.63
N GLU A 64 -5.68 13.81 -15.66
CA GLU A 64 -6.57 13.25 -16.68
C GLU A 64 -6.23 13.70 -18.09
N LYS A 65 -5.81 14.96 -18.25
CA LYS A 65 -5.30 15.46 -19.53
C LYS A 65 -4.04 14.72 -19.95
N THR A 66 -3.08 14.57 -19.03
CA THR A 66 -1.81 13.87 -19.27
C THR A 66 -2.04 12.42 -19.68
N LYS A 67 -2.93 11.69 -19.01
CA LYS A 67 -3.31 10.32 -19.37
C LYS A 67 -3.87 10.23 -20.80
N LYS A 68 -4.74 11.15 -21.19
CA LYS A 68 -5.29 11.22 -22.56
C LYS A 68 -4.20 11.48 -23.60
N GLU A 69 -3.30 12.41 -23.32
CA GLU A 69 -2.16 12.71 -24.19
C GLU A 69 -1.23 11.50 -24.33
N ALA A 70 -0.94 10.80 -23.22
CA ALA A 70 -0.14 9.58 -23.25
C ALA A 70 -0.78 8.49 -24.12
N LEU A 71 -2.09 8.27 -24.01
CA LEU A 71 -2.80 7.33 -24.87
C LEU A 71 -2.77 7.73 -26.35
N LEU A 72 -2.87 9.01 -26.68
CA LEU A 72 -2.73 9.47 -28.06
C LEU A 72 -1.32 9.18 -28.60
N GLU A 73 -0.27 9.39 -27.80
CA GLU A 73 1.10 9.04 -28.21
C GLU A 73 1.29 7.53 -28.36
N VAL A 74 0.65 6.69 -27.50
CA VAL A 74 0.61 5.23 -27.68
C VAL A 74 0.02 4.87 -29.04
N VAL A 75 -1.19 5.38 -29.38
CA VAL A 75 -1.86 5.10 -30.65
C VAL A 75 -1.02 5.54 -31.85
N LYS A 76 -0.39 6.69 -31.76
CA LYS A 76 0.44 7.23 -32.84
C LYS A 76 1.70 6.42 -33.08
N ARG A 77 2.38 5.97 -32.02
CA ARG A 77 3.69 5.32 -32.08
C ARG A 77 3.62 3.81 -32.22
N PHE A 78 2.62 3.17 -31.64
CA PHE A 78 2.52 1.70 -31.66
C PHE A 78 2.27 1.16 -33.05
N LYS A 79 3.08 0.20 -33.50
CA LYS A 79 3.03 -0.45 -34.82
C LYS A 79 2.95 -1.97 -34.74
N GLY A 80 2.57 -2.53 -33.58
CA GLY A 80 2.45 -3.97 -33.38
C GLY A 80 3.73 -4.65 -32.92
N GLU A 81 4.65 -3.91 -32.34
CA GLU A 81 5.92 -4.37 -31.77
C GLU A 81 6.17 -3.76 -30.39
N ASP A 82 7.12 -4.34 -29.64
CA ASP A 82 7.55 -3.81 -28.37
C ASP A 82 8.06 -2.38 -28.50
N LEU A 83 7.64 -1.50 -27.60
CA LEU A 83 7.98 -0.10 -27.64
C LEU A 83 8.10 0.49 -26.23
N ASP A 84 9.20 1.18 -25.96
CA ASP A 84 9.40 1.94 -24.73
C ASP A 84 9.72 3.40 -25.09
N PHE A 85 9.10 4.36 -24.43
CA PHE A 85 9.40 5.78 -24.57
C PHE A 85 9.03 6.57 -23.32
N SER A 86 9.67 7.74 -23.14
CA SER A 86 9.33 8.68 -22.08
C SER A 86 9.39 10.12 -22.57
N TYR A 87 8.69 11.00 -21.88
CA TYR A 87 8.70 12.43 -22.12
C TYR A 87 8.28 13.20 -20.87
N VAL A 88 8.56 14.48 -20.85
CA VAL A 88 8.22 15.37 -19.74
C VAL A 88 7.20 16.41 -20.26
N ILE A 89 6.19 16.68 -19.46
CA ILE A 89 5.27 17.79 -19.64
C ILE A 89 5.65 18.85 -18.63
N GLU A 90 6.09 20.00 -19.06
CA GLU A 90 6.33 21.15 -18.20
C GLU A 90 4.99 21.85 -17.93
N ASP A 91 4.61 21.92 -16.66
CA ASP A 91 3.38 22.59 -16.23
C ASP A 91 3.68 24.02 -15.73
N SER A 92 4.85 24.23 -15.15
CA SER A 92 5.35 25.52 -14.68
C SER A 92 6.87 25.50 -14.57
N ASP A 93 7.50 26.63 -14.27
CA ASP A 93 8.95 26.76 -14.06
C ASP A 93 9.49 25.85 -12.94
N THR A 94 8.63 25.33 -12.09
CA THR A 94 8.99 24.53 -10.89
C THR A 94 8.34 23.15 -10.83
N SER A 95 7.40 22.84 -11.73
CA SER A 95 6.68 21.57 -11.74
C SER A 95 6.65 20.94 -13.11
N TYR A 96 6.88 19.64 -13.11
CA TYR A 96 6.85 18.83 -14.33
C TYR A 96 6.16 17.49 -14.05
N LEU A 97 5.56 16.95 -15.08
CA LEU A 97 5.04 15.59 -15.07
C LEU A 97 5.94 14.75 -15.99
N ALA A 98 6.46 13.68 -15.43
CA ALA A 98 7.22 12.70 -16.21
C ALA A 98 6.28 11.55 -16.60
N VAL A 99 6.26 11.22 -17.87
CA VAL A 99 5.47 10.11 -18.42
C VAL A 99 6.43 9.08 -19.00
N THR A 100 6.27 7.83 -18.60
CA THR A 100 6.97 6.69 -19.18
C THR A 100 5.94 5.68 -19.67
N VAL A 101 6.14 5.18 -20.87
CA VAL A 101 5.26 4.21 -21.52
C VAL A 101 6.08 2.99 -21.90
N GLN A 102 5.57 1.80 -21.55
CA GLN A 102 6.13 0.52 -21.93
C GLN A 102 5.04 -0.30 -22.61
N ILE A 103 5.29 -0.78 -23.83
CA ILE A 103 4.34 -1.59 -24.59
C ILE A 103 4.95 -2.93 -24.90
N LYS A 104 4.35 -4.00 -24.36
CA LYS A 104 4.81 -5.39 -24.54
C LYS A 104 3.64 -6.36 -24.42
N LYS A 105 3.91 -7.64 -24.72
CA LYS A 105 3.02 -8.74 -24.39
C LYS A 105 3.33 -9.22 -22.96
N TYR A 106 2.61 -8.69 -22.00
CA TYR A 106 2.89 -8.94 -20.59
C TYR A 106 2.15 -10.15 -20.01
N PHE A 107 0.92 -10.38 -20.49
CA PHE A 107 0.03 -11.40 -19.96
C PHE A 107 -0.06 -12.64 -20.88
N GLU A 108 -0.90 -13.62 -20.54
CA GLU A 108 -0.99 -14.91 -21.23
C GLU A 108 -1.60 -14.80 -22.62
N ASP A 109 -2.49 -13.82 -22.82
CA ASP A 109 -3.05 -13.55 -24.13
C ASP A 109 -2.00 -12.89 -25.03
N GLU A 110 -2.00 -13.20 -26.30
CA GLU A 110 -1.06 -12.64 -27.28
C GLU A 110 -1.25 -11.14 -27.56
N ALA A 111 -2.03 -10.44 -26.71
CA ALA A 111 -2.28 -9.01 -26.86
C ALA A 111 -1.13 -8.17 -26.34
N TYR A 112 -0.95 -7.00 -26.94
CA TYR A 112 -0.07 -5.98 -26.39
C TYR A 112 -0.79 -5.19 -25.30
N TYR A 113 -0.02 -4.78 -24.32
CA TYR A 113 -0.45 -3.91 -23.24
C TYR A 113 0.47 -2.71 -23.14
N ALA A 114 -0.10 -1.53 -22.95
CA ALA A 114 0.65 -0.33 -22.61
C ALA A 114 0.56 -0.11 -21.10
N ILE A 115 1.70 -0.08 -20.42
CA ILE A 115 1.82 0.39 -19.04
C ILE A 115 2.27 1.85 -19.11
N ILE A 116 1.47 2.74 -18.56
CA ILE A 116 1.72 4.18 -18.52
C ILE A 116 2.00 4.58 -17.07
N TYR A 117 3.20 5.05 -16.82
CA TYR A 117 3.62 5.62 -15.56
C TYR A 117 3.55 7.14 -15.69
N THR A 118 2.84 7.80 -14.79
CA THR A 118 2.78 9.25 -14.70
C THR A 118 3.23 9.69 -13.32
N ASN A 119 4.44 10.25 -13.24
CA ASN A 119 4.93 10.84 -12.00
C ASN A 119 4.43 12.27 -11.85
N MET A 120 3.74 12.53 -10.75
CA MET A 120 3.22 13.84 -10.42
C MET A 120 3.45 14.12 -8.92
N TYR A 121 4.28 15.11 -8.62
CA TYR A 121 4.58 15.54 -7.23
C TYR A 121 5.01 14.39 -6.29
N GLY A 122 5.81 13.44 -6.80
CA GLY A 122 6.28 12.29 -6.01
C GLY A 122 5.29 11.13 -5.90
N TRP A 123 4.13 11.25 -6.52
CA TRP A 123 3.19 10.15 -6.71
C TRP A 123 3.35 9.55 -8.11
N GLU A 124 3.43 8.23 -8.16
CA GLU A 124 3.41 7.47 -9.40
C GLU A 124 1.98 6.96 -9.67
N HIS A 125 1.39 7.42 -10.75
CA HIS A 125 0.14 6.86 -11.27
C HIS A 125 0.47 5.82 -12.32
N ILE A 126 -0.10 4.64 -12.19
CA ILE A 126 0.12 3.51 -13.09
C ILE A 126 -1.21 3.14 -13.72
N ASP A 127 -1.27 3.22 -15.04
CA ASP A 127 -2.43 2.81 -15.81
C ASP A 127 -2.01 1.73 -16.81
N ILE A 128 -2.73 0.60 -16.86
CA ILE A 128 -2.50 -0.47 -17.84
C ILE A 128 -3.65 -0.52 -18.82
N TYR A 129 -3.31 -0.50 -20.11
CA TYR A 129 -4.27 -0.58 -21.20
C TYR A 129 -3.96 -1.77 -22.10
N LYS A 130 -4.98 -2.60 -22.39
CA LYS A 130 -4.91 -3.62 -23.43
C LYS A 130 -5.14 -2.97 -24.77
N LEU A 131 -4.23 -3.22 -25.72
CA LEU A 131 -4.27 -2.69 -27.07
C LEU A 131 -4.90 -3.71 -28.02
N GLY A 132 -6.13 -3.48 -28.42
CA GLY A 132 -6.83 -4.26 -29.45
C GLY A 132 -6.75 -3.59 -30.83
N ASN A 133 -7.18 -4.29 -31.86
CA ASN A 133 -7.13 -3.78 -33.24
C ASN A 133 -7.98 -2.51 -33.46
N GLN A 134 -9.08 -2.36 -32.74
CA GLN A 134 -10.02 -1.24 -32.86
C GLN A 134 -10.47 -0.69 -31.48
N SER A 135 -9.93 -1.19 -30.40
CA SER A 135 -10.31 -0.81 -29.04
C SER A 135 -9.09 -0.73 -28.13
N ILE A 136 -9.16 0.16 -27.18
CA ILE A 136 -8.23 0.23 -26.05
C ILE A 136 -9.05 0.00 -24.79
N GLU A 137 -8.66 -1.00 -24.01
CA GLU A 137 -9.36 -1.34 -22.79
C GLU A 137 -8.50 -0.97 -21.57
N HIS A 138 -9.01 -0.13 -20.69
CA HIS A 138 -8.35 0.17 -19.42
C HIS A 138 -8.46 -1.03 -18.47
N LYS A 139 -7.34 -1.51 -17.93
CA LYS A 139 -7.27 -2.73 -17.12
C LYS A 139 -6.89 -2.46 -15.66
N VAL A 140 -5.97 -1.54 -15.42
CA VAL A 140 -5.52 -1.17 -14.08
C VAL A 140 -5.45 0.34 -13.96
N ALA A 141 -5.88 0.86 -12.81
CA ALA A 141 -5.59 2.23 -12.38
C ALA A 141 -5.09 2.20 -10.94
N GLY A 142 -3.84 2.58 -10.73
CA GLY A 142 -3.17 2.62 -9.43
C GLY A 142 -2.52 3.96 -9.14
N LYS A 143 -2.34 4.25 -7.85
CA LYS A 143 -1.58 5.40 -7.36
C LYS A 143 -0.67 4.94 -6.22
N HIS A 144 0.63 5.12 -6.40
CA HIS A 144 1.66 4.64 -5.49
C HIS A 144 2.57 5.77 -5.05
N TYR A 145 3.17 5.62 -3.88
CA TYR A 145 4.05 6.62 -3.32
C TYR A 145 5.51 6.15 -3.42
N HIS A 146 6.41 7.01 -3.92
CA HIS A 146 7.86 6.79 -4.07
C HIS A 146 8.29 5.62 -4.97
N PHE A 147 8.89 5.94 -6.09
CA PHE A 147 9.72 5.11 -6.97
C PHE A 147 9.39 3.61 -6.96
N PRO A 148 8.15 3.22 -7.31
CA PRO A 148 7.78 1.82 -7.34
C PRO A 148 8.58 1.11 -8.45
N THR A 149 8.85 -0.16 -8.20
CA THR A 149 9.19 -1.10 -9.26
C THR A 149 8.00 -2.04 -9.44
N ASP A 150 7.84 -2.57 -10.63
CA ASP A 150 6.77 -3.52 -10.92
C ASP A 150 7.29 -4.88 -11.39
N THR A 151 6.42 -5.87 -11.32
CA THR A 151 6.65 -7.19 -11.87
C THR A 151 5.33 -7.86 -12.25
N ILE A 152 5.38 -8.83 -13.15
CA ILE A 152 4.20 -9.53 -13.65
C ILE A 152 4.46 -11.03 -13.61
N PHE A 153 3.75 -11.74 -12.75
CA PHE A 153 3.76 -13.21 -12.65
C PHE A 153 2.51 -13.70 -11.92
N ASP A 154 2.23 -15.00 -12.00
CA ASP A 154 1.14 -15.65 -11.27
C ASP A 154 1.53 -15.81 -9.79
N VAL A 155 0.96 -15.01 -8.89
CA VAL A 155 1.30 -15.03 -7.45
C VAL A 155 0.48 -16.05 -6.67
N ASN A 156 -0.71 -16.42 -7.19
CA ASN A 156 -1.69 -17.22 -6.47
C ASN A 156 -1.79 -18.68 -7.00
N GLY A 157 -1.09 -18.99 -8.08
CA GLY A 157 -1.08 -20.31 -8.72
C GLY A 157 -2.39 -20.66 -9.41
N ASP A 158 -3.09 -19.66 -9.97
CA ASP A 158 -4.35 -19.87 -10.71
C ASP A 158 -4.14 -20.01 -12.23
N GLY A 159 -2.92 -19.79 -12.69
CA GLY A 159 -2.53 -19.89 -14.10
C GLY A 159 -2.65 -18.57 -14.86
N THR A 160 -3.06 -17.49 -14.21
CA THR A 160 -3.10 -16.15 -14.80
C THR A 160 -2.05 -15.26 -14.13
N LYS A 161 -1.44 -14.35 -14.90
CA LYS A 161 -0.47 -13.43 -14.35
C LYS A 161 -1.17 -12.24 -13.67
N ASP A 162 -0.58 -11.84 -12.57
CA ASP A 162 -0.96 -10.70 -11.76
C ASP A 162 0.02 -9.56 -12.00
N PHE A 163 -0.40 -8.35 -11.71
CA PHE A 163 0.46 -7.17 -11.75
C PHE A 163 0.77 -6.74 -10.33
N LEU A 164 2.05 -6.62 -10.01
CA LEU A 164 2.54 -6.26 -8.69
C LEU A 164 3.34 -4.97 -8.76
N VAL A 165 3.07 -4.09 -7.82
CA VAL A 165 3.87 -2.88 -7.58
C VAL A 165 4.59 -3.04 -6.25
N LYS A 166 5.91 -2.96 -6.28
CA LYS A 166 6.75 -2.97 -5.08
C LYS A 166 7.20 -1.56 -4.75
N SER A 167 6.91 -1.10 -3.56
CA SER A 167 7.36 0.19 -3.04
C SER A 167 8.15 0.04 -1.74
N TYR A 168 8.95 1.05 -1.42
CA TYR A 168 9.70 1.12 -0.16
C TYR A 168 9.51 2.51 0.46
N PRO A 169 8.90 2.61 1.65
CA PRO A 169 8.68 3.89 2.31
C PRO A 169 10.00 4.57 2.70
N LEU A 170 10.24 5.78 2.21
CA LEU A 170 11.49 6.52 2.47
C LEU A 170 11.71 6.86 3.95
N SER A 171 10.65 6.99 4.73
CA SER A 171 10.71 7.32 6.16
C SER A 171 10.67 6.10 7.08
N SER A 172 10.78 4.90 6.53
CA SER A 172 10.66 3.67 7.31
C SER A 172 11.92 3.40 8.12
N CYS A 173 11.77 3.30 9.44
CA CYS A 173 12.82 2.80 10.34
C CYS A 173 12.95 1.27 10.30
N CYS A 174 12.04 0.59 9.62
CA CYS A 174 11.91 -0.85 9.58
C CYS A 174 11.97 -1.32 8.13
N ARG A 175 12.49 -2.54 7.90
CA ARG A 175 12.52 -3.12 6.56
C ARG A 175 11.07 -3.38 6.11
N ALA A 176 10.64 -2.69 5.06
CA ALA A 176 9.29 -2.76 4.54
C ALA A 176 9.30 -2.69 3.01
N ASN A 177 9.33 -3.84 2.36
CA ASN A 177 8.99 -3.95 0.96
C ASN A 177 7.47 -4.14 0.87
N ILE A 178 6.74 -3.13 0.42
CA ILE A 178 5.28 -3.18 0.29
C ILE A 178 4.96 -3.63 -1.13
N TYR A 179 4.10 -4.63 -1.25
CA TYR A 179 3.61 -5.14 -2.53
C TYR A 179 2.12 -4.90 -2.64
N ASP A 180 1.73 -4.12 -3.63
CA ASP A 180 0.35 -3.90 -4.03
C ASP A 180 0.06 -4.83 -5.21
N ILE A 181 -0.84 -5.80 -5.03
CA ILE A 181 -1.09 -6.91 -5.95
C ILE A 181 -2.44 -6.70 -6.63
N TYR A 182 -2.43 -6.52 -7.94
CA TYR A 182 -3.61 -6.44 -8.79
C TYR A 182 -3.83 -7.81 -9.44
N LEU A 183 -4.83 -8.55 -8.95
CA LEU A 183 -5.07 -9.93 -9.39
C LEU A 183 -5.69 -10.00 -10.76
N SER A 184 -5.08 -10.81 -11.65
CA SER A 184 -5.57 -11.21 -12.97
C SER A 184 -6.15 -10.06 -13.81
N PRO A 185 -5.47 -8.91 -13.97
CA PRO A 185 -6.07 -7.73 -14.59
C PRO A 185 -6.44 -7.98 -16.06
N ALA A 186 -5.70 -8.83 -16.76
CA ALA A 186 -5.99 -9.19 -18.14
C ALA A 186 -7.33 -9.92 -18.30
N ALA A 187 -7.72 -10.75 -17.32
CA ALA A 187 -8.96 -11.53 -17.33
C ALA A 187 -10.19 -10.72 -16.89
N LYS A 188 -10.02 -9.63 -16.16
CA LYS A 188 -11.13 -8.79 -15.68
C LYS A 188 -11.72 -7.97 -16.83
N LYS A 189 -13.04 -7.81 -16.82
CA LYS A 189 -13.76 -6.91 -17.73
C LYS A 189 -13.71 -5.46 -17.28
N GLU A 190 -13.70 -5.26 -15.97
CA GLU A 190 -13.70 -3.96 -15.32
C GLU A 190 -12.27 -3.52 -15.00
N VAL A 191 -12.08 -2.22 -14.83
CA VAL A 191 -10.80 -1.65 -14.40
C VAL A 191 -10.53 -2.09 -12.97
N VAL A 192 -9.37 -2.70 -12.74
CA VAL A 192 -8.93 -3.10 -11.40
C VAL A 192 -8.30 -1.89 -10.72
N THR A 193 -8.98 -1.38 -9.70
CA THR A 193 -8.52 -0.22 -8.90
C THR A 193 -8.16 -0.59 -7.47
N SER A 194 -8.56 -1.79 -7.04
CA SER A 194 -8.25 -2.34 -5.72
C SER A 194 -7.11 -3.36 -5.81
N TYR A 195 -6.28 -3.40 -4.80
CA TYR A 195 -5.16 -4.32 -4.68
C TYR A 195 -5.11 -4.97 -3.29
N ILE A 196 -4.35 -6.06 -3.18
CA ILE A 196 -4.00 -6.69 -1.92
C ILE A 196 -2.64 -6.14 -1.51
N ASP A 197 -2.57 -5.54 -0.34
CA ASP A 197 -1.35 -5.00 0.24
C ASP A 197 -0.67 -6.05 1.13
N LEU A 198 0.64 -6.30 0.89
CA LEU A 198 1.46 -7.22 1.68
C LEU A 198 2.83 -6.61 1.97
N VAL A 199 3.32 -6.82 3.17
CA VAL A 199 4.65 -6.38 3.59
C VAL A 199 5.62 -7.55 3.61
N ASN A 200 6.78 -7.39 2.95
CA ASN A 200 7.86 -8.39 2.86
C ASN A 200 7.37 -9.82 2.50
N PRO A 201 6.54 -10.01 1.48
CA PRO A 201 6.07 -11.33 1.09
C PRO A 201 7.14 -12.11 0.32
N THR A 202 7.13 -13.43 0.49
CA THR A 202 7.74 -14.40 -0.39
C THR A 202 6.64 -15.29 -0.95
N PHE A 203 6.52 -15.34 -2.28
CA PHE A 203 5.43 -16.02 -2.96
C PHE A 203 5.82 -17.46 -3.30
N TYR A 204 4.89 -18.40 -3.08
CA TYR A 204 5.02 -19.83 -3.42
C TYR A 204 3.79 -20.27 -4.24
N PRO A 205 3.71 -19.87 -5.53
CA PRO A 205 2.52 -20.10 -6.35
C PRO A 205 2.08 -21.57 -6.45
N GLN A 206 3.05 -22.50 -6.61
CA GLN A 206 2.76 -23.93 -6.70
C GLN A 206 2.12 -24.51 -5.43
N GLU A 207 2.42 -23.90 -4.27
CA GLU A 207 1.83 -24.28 -2.98
C GLU A 207 0.56 -23.47 -2.69
N LYS A 208 0.26 -22.45 -3.48
CA LYS A 208 -0.75 -21.42 -3.21
C LYS A 208 -0.56 -20.75 -1.85
N LEU A 209 0.69 -20.50 -1.48
CA LEU A 209 1.08 -19.94 -0.20
C LEU A 209 1.87 -18.64 -0.36
N ILE A 210 1.77 -17.81 0.67
CA ILE A 210 2.64 -16.68 0.91
C ILE A 210 3.20 -16.84 2.31
N ARG A 211 4.51 -16.69 2.45
CA ARG A 211 5.19 -16.53 3.74
C ARG A 211 5.90 -15.20 3.73
N GLY A 212 6.03 -14.55 4.86
CA GLY A 212 6.72 -13.25 4.89
C GLY A 212 7.04 -12.78 6.28
N VAL A 213 7.67 -11.63 6.35
CA VAL A 213 8.06 -10.95 7.59
C VAL A 213 7.12 -9.76 7.80
N GLU A 214 6.46 -9.68 8.96
CA GLU A 214 5.60 -8.55 9.30
C GLU A 214 6.41 -7.24 9.37
N TYR A 215 5.74 -6.11 9.18
CA TYR A 215 6.31 -4.80 9.45
C TYR A 215 6.65 -4.68 10.94
N GLY A 216 7.86 -4.26 11.25
CA GLY A 216 8.27 -4.05 12.63
C GLY A 216 9.78 -3.94 12.81
N HIS A 217 10.19 -3.61 14.02
CA HIS A 217 11.60 -3.56 14.39
C HIS A 217 12.23 -4.96 14.45
N PRO A 218 13.54 -5.07 14.20
CA PRO A 218 14.24 -6.34 14.32
C PRO A 218 13.99 -6.99 15.67
N GLY A 219 13.71 -8.30 15.66
CA GLY A 219 13.43 -9.08 16.87
C GLY A 219 12.08 -8.84 17.53
N TRP A 220 11.27 -7.92 16.99
CA TRP A 220 9.93 -7.59 17.46
C TRP A 220 8.87 -7.85 16.39
N THR A 221 9.30 -8.25 15.23
CA THR A 221 8.40 -8.62 14.12
C THR A 221 8.07 -10.10 14.19
N GLY A 222 7.04 -10.50 13.45
CA GLY A 222 6.62 -11.88 13.28
C GLY A 222 6.86 -12.37 11.85
N LEU A 223 6.79 -13.68 11.70
CA LEU A 223 6.58 -14.31 10.40
C LEU A 223 5.11 -14.59 10.23
N TYR A 224 4.61 -14.47 9.02
CA TYR A 224 3.25 -14.83 8.68
C TYR A 224 3.21 -15.90 7.59
N LYS A 225 2.07 -16.62 7.52
CA LYS A 225 1.77 -17.59 6.47
C LYS A 225 0.32 -17.47 6.07
N TYR A 226 0.10 -17.17 4.80
CA TYR A 226 -1.23 -17.08 4.20
C TYR A 226 -1.39 -18.14 3.12
N ARG A 227 -2.64 -18.48 2.84
CA ARG A 227 -3.04 -19.37 1.74
C ARG A 227 -4.01 -18.66 0.83
N TRP A 228 -3.77 -18.74 -0.46
CA TRP A 228 -4.71 -18.30 -1.46
C TRP A 228 -5.95 -19.20 -1.51
N ARG A 229 -7.12 -18.57 -1.48
CA ARG A 229 -8.41 -19.18 -1.74
C ARG A 229 -9.14 -18.37 -2.81
N GLY A 230 -8.89 -18.68 -4.08
CA GLY A 230 -9.24 -17.81 -5.19
C GLY A 230 -8.52 -16.47 -5.06
N GLU A 231 -9.27 -15.38 -5.01
CA GLU A 231 -8.74 -14.02 -4.86
C GLU A 231 -8.61 -13.55 -3.38
N HIS A 232 -8.81 -14.44 -2.42
CA HIS A 232 -8.74 -14.10 -1.00
C HIS A 232 -7.58 -14.80 -0.30
N LEU A 233 -7.12 -14.21 0.79
CA LEU A 233 -6.08 -14.75 1.66
C LEU A 233 -6.68 -15.27 2.96
N ASP A 234 -6.46 -16.56 3.25
CA ASP A 234 -6.71 -17.15 4.55
C ASP A 234 -5.44 -17.10 5.39
N THR A 235 -5.53 -16.60 6.60
CA THR A 235 -4.44 -16.66 7.58
C THR A 235 -4.29 -18.10 8.08
N LEU A 236 -3.09 -18.65 7.98
CA LEU A 236 -2.78 -19.98 8.52
C LEU A 236 -2.09 -19.90 9.88
N GLU A 237 -1.03 -19.10 9.98
CA GLU A 237 -0.26 -18.97 11.21
C GLU A 237 0.61 -17.72 11.22
N TYR A 238 1.02 -17.36 12.43
CA TYR A 238 2.10 -16.41 12.72
C TYR A 238 3.14 -17.09 13.61
N ILE A 239 4.41 -16.69 13.48
CA ILE A 239 5.49 -17.15 14.34
C ILE A 239 6.20 -15.92 14.88
N TYR A 240 6.34 -15.88 16.20
CA TYR A 240 7.03 -14.80 16.92
C TYR A 240 8.23 -15.35 17.68
N PRO A 241 9.30 -14.57 17.90
CA PRO A 241 10.35 -14.94 18.82
C PRO A 241 9.79 -15.07 20.25
N ASP A 242 10.19 -16.11 20.98
CA ASP A 242 9.80 -16.26 22.39
C ASP A 242 10.63 -15.30 23.27
N PRO A 243 10.03 -14.26 23.85
CA PRO A 243 10.75 -13.29 24.66
C PRO A 243 11.34 -13.91 25.95
N THR A 244 10.76 -15.02 26.45
CA THR A 244 11.25 -15.70 27.66
C THR A 244 12.59 -16.41 27.43
N THR A 245 12.91 -16.73 26.18
CA THR A 245 14.16 -17.37 25.78
C THR A 245 15.10 -16.43 25.03
N LYS A 246 14.78 -15.14 24.98
CA LYS A 246 15.49 -14.14 24.18
C LYS A 246 15.60 -14.55 22.70
N GLY A 247 14.47 -15.00 22.12
CA GLY A 247 14.38 -15.38 20.72
C GLY A 247 15.07 -16.70 20.33
N ARG A 248 15.56 -17.49 21.30
CA ARG A 248 16.16 -18.80 21.01
C ARG A 248 15.13 -19.88 20.65
N THR A 249 13.89 -19.70 21.04
CA THR A 249 12.71 -20.49 20.66
C THR A 249 11.63 -19.59 20.12
N PHE A 250 10.58 -20.16 19.56
CA PHE A 250 9.54 -19.42 18.88
C PHE A 250 8.16 -19.80 19.41
N ILE A 251 7.17 -18.95 19.10
CA ILE A 251 5.77 -19.16 19.49
C ILE A 251 4.92 -19.06 18.22
N LYS A 252 4.22 -20.15 17.89
CA LYS A 252 3.28 -20.21 16.79
C LYS A 252 1.87 -19.86 17.25
N MET A 253 1.18 -19.02 16.47
CA MET A 253 -0.17 -18.54 16.71
C MET A 253 -1.00 -18.61 15.42
N HIS A 254 -2.33 -18.65 15.55
CA HIS A 254 -3.26 -18.61 14.41
C HIS A 254 -3.79 -17.19 14.10
N THR A 255 -3.51 -16.25 14.98
CA THR A 255 -3.93 -14.84 14.83
C THR A 255 -2.72 -13.95 15.02
N SER A 256 -2.68 -12.83 14.30
CA SER A 256 -1.69 -11.79 14.56
C SER A 256 -1.76 -11.39 16.03
N SER A 257 -0.64 -11.42 16.72
CA SER A 257 -0.52 -10.74 18.00
C SER A 257 -0.11 -9.32 17.68
N ASP A 258 -0.99 -8.39 17.95
CA ASP A 258 -0.62 -6.99 18.00
C ASP A 258 0.43 -6.84 19.14
N PHE A 259 1.70 -6.98 18.76
CA PHE A 259 2.82 -7.16 19.70
C PHE A 259 2.91 -6.01 20.69
N PHE A 260 2.62 -4.79 20.26
CA PHE A 260 2.64 -3.61 21.12
C PHE A 260 1.50 -3.57 22.13
N LEU A 261 0.37 -4.23 21.85
CA LEU A 261 -0.82 -4.14 22.69
C LEU A 261 -1.08 -5.39 23.55
N LYS A 262 -0.47 -6.54 23.23
CA LYS A 262 -0.88 -7.82 23.85
C LYS A 262 0.25 -8.80 24.12
N ARG A 263 1.36 -8.38 24.78
CA ARG A 263 2.40 -9.28 25.30
C ARG A 263 1.85 -10.54 26.02
N ASN A 264 0.65 -10.45 26.59
CA ASN A 264 -0.01 -11.57 27.27
C ASN A 264 -0.56 -12.65 26.33
N ASN A 265 -0.84 -12.33 25.05
CA ASN A 265 -1.41 -13.29 24.10
C ASN A 265 -0.34 -14.22 23.50
N ILE A 266 0.90 -13.76 23.34
CA ILE A 266 2.02 -14.58 22.84
C ILE A 266 2.22 -15.84 23.69
N ARG A 267 1.96 -15.75 25.00
CA ARG A 267 2.06 -16.89 25.94
C ARG A 267 1.08 -18.03 25.66
N LYS A 268 0.01 -17.78 24.87
CA LYS A 268 -1.03 -18.77 24.56
C LYS A 268 -0.74 -19.59 23.30
N GLY A 269 0.32 -19.24 22.55
CA GLY A 269 0.70 -19.96 21.33
C GLY A 269 1.40 -21.29 21.62
N THR A 270 1.58 -22.09 20.56
CA THR A 270 2.36 -23.32 20.61
C THR A 270 3.85 -23.01 20.56
N ARG A 271 4.64 -23.47 21.53
CA ARG A 271 6.09 -23.28 21.54
C ARG A 271 6.78 -24.19 20.53
N LEU A 272 7.71 -23.60 19.78
CA LEU A 272 8.54 -24.30 18.81
C LEU A 272 10.00 -24.20 19.28
N PRO A 273 10.74 -25.32 19.35
CA PRO A 273 12.14 -25.32 19.77
C PRO A 273 13.07 -24.70 18.70
N SER A 274 12.65 -24.72 17.45
CA SER A 274 13.35 -24.15 16.30
C SER A 274 12.37 -23.62 15.27
N LEU A 275 12.86 -22.76 14.37
CA LEU A 275 12.08 -22.30 13.25
C LEU A 275 11.81 -23.45 12.27
N PRO A 276 10.56 -23.66 11.82
CA PRO A 276 10.25 -24.68 10.79
C PRO A 276 11.04 -24.45 9.51
N GLU A 277 11.46 -25.56 8.88
CA GLU A 277 12.32 -25.55 7.69
C GLU A 277 11.74 -24.70 6.54
N GLU A 278 10.43 -24.74 6.37
CA GLU A 278 9.71 -24.03 5.32
C GLU A 278 9.82 -22.49 5.39
N TYR A 279 10.26 -21.93 6.50
CA TYR A 279 10.50 -20.50 6.66
C TYR A 279 11.93 -20.08 6.33
N LYS A 280 12.86 -21.03 6.17
CA LYS A 280 14.26 -20.69 5.89
C LYS A 280 14.51 -20.05 4.53
N THR A 281 13.53 -20.15 3.63
CA THR A 281 13.57 -19.54 2.29
C THR A 281 12.81 -18.23 2.17
N VAL A 282 12.29 -17.72 3.29
CA VAL A 282 11.57 -16.44 3.31
C VAL A 282 12.55 -15.29 3.08
N GLU A 283 12.22 -14.39 2.17
CA GLU A 283 12.98 -13.15 1.99
C GLU A 283 12.94 -12.31 3.27
N ASP A 284 14.02 -11.56 3.54
CA ASP A 284 14.16 -10.74 4.76
C ASP A 284 14.12 -11.53 6.10
N LEU A 285 14.32 -12.85 6.07
CA LEU A 285 14.36 -13.68 7.30
C LEU A 285 15.42 -13.21 8.29
N ASP A 286 16.54 -12.68 7.82
CA ASP A 286 17.59 -12.10 8.66
C ASP A 286 17.04 -11.00 9.57
N TRP A 287 16.10 -10.19 9.09
CA TRP A 287 15.44 -9.15 9.87
C TRP A 287 14.62 -9.70 11.04
N PHE A 288 13.93 -10.81 10.82
CA PHE A 288 13.24 -11.54 11.88
C PHE A 288 14.20 -12.17 12.91
N LEU A 289 15.36 -12.69 12.45
CA LEU A 289 16.33 -13.39 13.28
C LEU A 289 17.26 -12.48 14.09
N LEU A 290 17.30 -11.18 13.83
CA LEU A 290 18.11 -10.20 14.57
C LEU A 290 17.72 -10.02 16.05
N TYR A 291 16.81 -10.85 16.56
CA TYR A 291 16.42 -10.84 17.97
C TYR A 291 17.64 -11.10 18.88
N GLY A 292 18.02 -10.11 19.66
CA GLY A 292 19.05 -10.26 20.70
C GLY A 292 20.47 -9.86 20.33
N GLU A 293 20.75 -9.35 19.13
CA GLU A 293 22.06 -8.76 18.79
C GLU A 293 22.27 -7.35 19.38
N GLY A 294 21.55 -7.01 20.40
CA GLY A 294 21.75 -5.80 21.19
C GLY A 294 20.69 -4.75 20.97
N THR A 295 20.14 -4.31 22.06
CA THR A 295 19.42 -3.07 22.38
C THR A 295 17.98 -3.20 22.87
N PHE A 296 17.45 -4.37 23.13
CA PHE A 296 16.19 -4.40 23.85
C PHE A 296 16.42 -4.60 25.34
N ASP A 297 16.52 -3.48 26.04
CA ASP A 297 16.44 -3.42 27.49
C ASP A 297 15.11 -4.03 27.93
N THR A 298 15.17 -5.13 28.68
CA THR A 298 13.99 -5.89 29.14
C THR A 298 13.24 -5.18 30.27
N ASN A 299 13.48 -3.87 30.46
CA ASN A 299 12.92 -3.05 31.52
C ASN A 299 11.80 -2.13 31.02
N PHE A 300 10.82 -2.66 30.29
CA PHE A 300 9.54 -1.98 30.07
C PHE A 300 8.38 -2.82 30.57
#